data_ce8197f5477c681086e1164f3059bb78
#
_entry.id   ce8197f5477c681086e1164f3059bb78
#
_cell.length_a   1.000
_cell.length_b   1.000
_cell.length_c   1.000
_cell.angle_alpha   90.00
_cell.angle_beta   90.00
_cell.angle_gamma   90.00
#
_symmetry.space_group_name_H-M   'P 1'
#
loop_
_entity.id
_entity.type
_entity.pdbx_description
1 polymer ?
#
loop_
_entity_poly.entity_id
_entity_poly.type
_entity_poly.pdbx_seq_one_letter_code
_entity_poly.pdbx_strand_id
1 'polypeptide(L)'
;MMGADDGEVRTLIERWAEAVHSGDMSGVLADHSDVIVMFDVPPPYEGARGIDAYRETWPPFFEWQSKGARFEIVSLDITAGEDVAFAYALLRCGMEKELADNPDNRLRLTVGLRKEEGRWLVTHEHHSFPDTSV
;
A
#
# COMPACT_ATOMS: atom_id res chain seq x y z
N MET A 1 1.97 -19.08 16.52
CA MET A 1 0.51 -18.99 16.45
C MET A 1 0.10 -17.61 15.94
N MET A 2 -0.73 -17.58 14.95
CA MET A 2 -1.27 -16.32 14.44
C MET A 2 -2.30 -15.78 15.41
N GLY A 3 -2.19 -14.53 15.82
CA GLY A 3 -3.20 -13.87 16.60
C GLY A 3 -4.40 -13.46 15.74
N ALA A 4 -5.51 -13.15 16.38
CA ALA A 4 -6.71 -12.65 15.71
C ALA A 4 -6.39 -11.34 14.93
N ASP A 5 -5.47 -10.52 15.45
CA ASP A 5 -5.08 -9.25 14.84
C ASP A 5 -4.36 -9.44 13.53
N ASP A 6 -3.63 -10.55 13.33
CA ASP A 6 -2.99 -10.82 12.03
C ASP A 6 -4.03 -10.91 10.92
N GLY A 7 -5.16 -11.56 11.18
CA GLY A 7 -6.26 -11.67 10.23
C GLY A 7 -6.94 -10.34 9.94
N GLU A 8 -7.10 -9.51 10.97
CA GLU A 8 -7.68 -8.18 10.80
C GLU A 8 -6.78 -7.28 9.96
N VAL A 9 -5.47 -7.29 10.24
CA VAL A 9 -4.51 -6.51 9.48
C VAL A 9 -4.45 -7.00 8.03
N ARG A 10 -4.46 -8.31 7.81
CA ARG A 10 -4.48 -8.88 6.46
C ARG A 10 -5.71 -8.41 5.69
N THR A 11 -6.88 -8.50 6.28
CA THR A 11 -8.12 -8.08 5.64
C THR A 11 -8.07 -6.59 5.28
N LEU A 12 -7.55 -5.76 6.19
CA LEU A 12 -7.41 -4.33 5.98
C LEU A 12 -6.52 -4.04 4.77
N ILE A 13 -5.36 -4.68 4.69
CA ILE A 13 -4.40 -4.46 3.60
C ILE A 13 -4.96 -4.99 2.28
N GLU A 14 -5.60 -6.16 2.29
CA GLU A 14 -6.19 -6.72 1.07
C GLU A 14 -7.33 -5.85 0.53
N ARG A 15 -8.16 -5.31 1.41
CA ARG A 15 -9.21 -4.37 1.02
C ARG A 15 -8.65 -3.07 0.45
N TRP A 16 -7.57 -2.57 1.05
CA TRP A 16 -6.89 -1.39 0.56
C TRP A 16 -6.36 -1.64 -0.86
N ALA A 17 -5.69 -2.76 -1.09
CA ALA A 17 -5.13 -3.08 -2.40
C ALA A 17 -6.24 -3.20 -3.46
N GLU A 18 -7.37 -3.81 -3.11
CA GLU A 18 -8.52 -3.91 -4.01
C GLU A 18 -9.10 -2.52 -4.31
N ALA A 19 -9.20 -1.66 -3.29
CA ALA A 19 -9.68 -0.29 -3.48
C ALA A 19 -8.74 0.50 -4.40
N VAL A 20 -7.44 0.34 -4.25
CA VAL A 20 -6.47 0.96 -5.16
C VAL A 20 -6.70 0.48 -6.58
N HIS A 21 -6.82 -0.84 -6.76
CA HIS A 21 -6.99 -1.43 -8.09
C HIS A 21 -8.28 -0.96 -8.77
N SER A 22 -9.35 -0.75 -8.01
CA SER A 22 -10.63 -0.31 -8.56
C SER A 22 -10.77 1.22 -8.63
N GLY A 23 -9.80 1.97 -8.11
CA GLY A 23 -9.88 3.43 -8.10
C GLY A 23 -10.88 3.98 -7.09
N ASP A 24 -11.12 3.25 -6.01
CA ASP A 24 -12.07 3.63 -4.96
C ASP A 24 -11.36 4.44 -3.88
N MET A 25 -11.42 5.77 -3.99
CA MET A 25 -10.75 6.68 -3.04
C MET A 25 -11.22 6.46 -1.61
N SER A 26 -12.52 6.29 -1.41
CA SER A 26 -13.08 6.05 -0.08
C SER A 26 -12.49 4.79 0.56
N GLY A 27 -12.38 3.72 -0.21
CA GLY A 27 -11.79 2.47 0.25
C GLY A 27 -10.29 2.60 0.51
N VAL A 28 -9.57 3.39 -0.30
CA VAL A 28 -8.13 3.62 -0.10
C VAL A 28 -7.88 4.39 1.18
N LEU A 29 -8.72 5.35 1.52
CA LEU A 29 -8.56 6.17 2.72
C LEU A 29 -9.07 5.51 3.99
N ALA A 30 -9.90 4.47 3.87
CA ALA A 30 -10.47 3.78 5.02
C ALA A 30 -9.34 3.21 5.89
N ASP A 31 -9.52 3.30 7.21
CA ASP A 31 -8.58 2.77 8.20
C ASP A 31 -7.15 3.31 8.06
N HIS A 32 -7.03 4.55 7.57
CA HIS A 32 -5.75 5.25 7.50
C HIS A 32 -5.75 6.41 8.49
N SER A 33 -4.62 6.60 9.17
CA SER A 33 -4.47 7.66 10.17
C SER A 33 -4.42 9.04 9.50
N ASP A 34 -4.98 10.05 10.18
CA ASP A 34 -4.89 11.44 9.74
C ASP A 34 -3.45 11.94 9.66
N VAL A 35 -2.54 11.32 10.41
CA VAL A 35 -1.12 11.71 10.46
C VAL A 35 -0.21 10.72 9.71
N ILE A 36 -0.76 9.98 8.78
CA ILE A 36 0.01 9.02 7.98
C ILE A 36 1.20 9.69 7.29
N VAL A 37 2.31 8.97 7.18
CA VAL A 37 3.46 9.36 6.37
C VAL A 37 3.71 8.28 5.34
N MET A 38 3.76 8.67 4.07
CA MET A 38 4.04 7.73 2.98
C MET A 38 5.28 8.18 2.22
N PHE A 39 6.22 7.25 2.05
CA PHE A 39 7.35 7.43 1.13
C PHE A 39 6.98 6.72 -0.17
N ASP A 40 6.76 7.50 -1.22
CA ASP A 40 6.33 6.97 -2.50
C ASP A 40 7.50 6.97 -3.50
N VAL A 41 7.30 6.31 -4.62
CA VAL A 41 8.29 6.28 -5.70
C VAL A 41 8.60 7.68 -6.24
N PRO A 42 7.58 8.51 -6.57
CA PRO A 42 7.86 9.88 -7.02
C PRO A 42 8.10 10.84 -5.84
N PRO A 43 8.70 12.02 -6.11
CA PRO A 43 8.81 13.05 -5.09
C PRO A 43 7.45 13.45 -4.52
N PRO A 44 7.42 14.10 -3.35
CA PRO A 44 8.51 14.81 -2.69
C PRO A 44 9.42 13.89 -1.86
N TYR A 45 10.68 14.34 -1.68
CA TYR A 45 11.70 13.54 -0.98
C TYR A 45 11.37 13.26 0.48
N GLU A 46 10.70 14.18 1.16
CA GLU A 46 10.26 14.01 2.55
C GLU A 46 8.99 13.15 2.68
N GLY A 47 8.40 12.76 1.55
CA GLY A 47 7.19 11.95 1.53
C GLY A 47 5.91 12.77 1.66
N ALA A 48 4.79 12.10 1.46
CA ALA A 48 3.46 12.66 1.70
C ALA A 48 3.16 12.58 3.19
N ARG A 49 2.90 13.71 3.81
CA ARG A 49 2.67 13.80 5.26
C ARG A 49 1.26 14.27 5.53
N GLY A 50 0.51 13.43 6.26
CA GLY A 50 -0.89 13.65 6.57
C GLY A 50 -1.82 13.06 5.53
N ILE A 51 -3.07 12.85 5.94
CA ILE A 51 -4.06 12.16 5.10
C ILE A 51 -4.42 12.97 3.85
N ASP A 52 -4.39 14.28 3.92
CA ASP A 52 -4.72 15.10 2.75
C ASP A 52 -3.65 14.97 1.67
N ALA A 53 -2.37 15.02 2.05
CA ALA A 53 -1.27 14.81 1.11
C ALA A 53 -1.29 13.40 0.54
N TYR A 54 -1.55 12.40 1.39
CA TYR A 54 -1.69 11.01 0.97
C TYR A 54 -2.80 10.87 -0.07
N ARG A 55 -3.95 11.47 0.19
CA ARG A 55 -5.09 11.44 -0.73
C ARG A 55 -4.74 12.01 -2.10
N GLU A 56 -3.98 13.09 -2.13
CA GLU A 56 -3.61 13.77 -3.38
C GLU A 56 -2.68 12.95 -4.27
N THR A 57 -2.02 11.93 -3.74
CA THR A 57 -1.14 11.07 -4.53
C THR A 57 -1.91 10.11 -5.44
N TRP A 58 -3.16 9.82 -5.12
CA TRP A 58 -3.90 8.75 -5.78
C TRP A 58 -4.57 9.13 -7.11
N PRO A 59 -5.14 10.32 -7.30
CA PRO A 59 -5.79 10.62 -8.59
C PRO A 59 -4.91 10.43 -9.82
N PRO A 60 -3.64 10.89 -9.86
CA PRO A 60 -2.78 10.60 -11.00
C PRO A 60 -2.53 9.11 -11.20
N PHE A 61 -2.40 8.36 -10.11
CA PHE A 61 -2.22 6.92 -10.16
C PHE A 61 -3.46 6.25 -10.74
N PHE A 62 -4.65 6.63 -10.27
CA PHE A 62 -5.90 6.08 -10.77
C PHE A 62 -6.09 6.34 -12.25
N GLU A 63 -5.73 7.55 -12.71
CA GLU A 63 -5.81 7.88 -14.13
C GLU A 63 -4.90 6.99 -14.96
N TRP A 64 -3.65 6.82 -14.53
CA TRP A 64 -2.72 5.93 -15.19
C TRP A 64 -3.23 4.48 -15.19
N GLN A 65 -3.71 4.01 -14.04
CA GLN A 65 -4.20 2.64 -13.88
C GLN A 65 -5.42 2.36 -14.76
N SER A 66 -6.27 3.36 -14.98
CA SER A 66 -7.48 3.21 -15.79
C SER A 66 -7.17 2.81 -17.24
N LYS A 67 -5.93 2.98 -17.65
CA LYS A 67 -5.47 2.59 -18.99
C LYS A 67 -5.10 1.11 -19.09
N GLY A 68 -5.30 0.35 -18.02
CA GLY A 68 -5.11 -1.11 -18.02
C GLY A 68 -4.00 -1.61 -17.11
N ALA A 69 -3.52 -0.80 -16.17
CA ALA A 69 -2.50 -1.24 -15.23
C ALA A 69 -3.09 -2.15 -14.16
N ARG A 70 -2.27 -3.05 -13.65
CA ARG A 70 -2.61 -3.94 -12.56
C ARG A 70 -2.01 -3.45 -11.25
N PHE A 71 -2.70 -3.78 -10.15
CA PHE A 71 -2.22 -3.56 -8.78
C PHE A 71 -2.70 -4.74 -7.96
N GLU A 72 -1.85 -5.76 -7.83
CA GLU A 72 -2.23 -7.04 -7.23
C GLU A 72 -1.17 -7.52 -6.24
N ILE A 73 -1.60 -7.94 -5.04
CA ILE A 73 -0.70 -8.52 -4.04
C ILE A 73 -0.27 -9.91 -4.51
N VAL A 74 1.04 -10.12 -4.56
CA VAL A 74 1.63 -11.43 -4.84
C VAL A 74 1.93 -12.16 -3.54
N SER A 75 2.48 -11.45 -2.55
CA SER A 75 2.78 -12.01 -1.24
C SER A 75 2.59 -10.95 -0.17
N LEU A 76 2.19 -11.37 1.03
CA LEU A 76 1.91 -10.47 2.14
C LEU A 76 2.27 -11.18 3.45
N ASP A 77 3.20 -10.58 4.19
CA ASP A 77 3.65 -11.06 5.48
C ASP A 77 3.33 -10.02 6.55
N ILE A 78 2.77 -10.47 7.66
CA ILE A 78 2.28 -9.59 8.73
C ILE A 78 2.86 -10.03 10.06
N THR A 79 3.30 -9.06 10.86
CA THR A 79 3.66 -9.25 12.25
C THR A 79 2.85 -8.25 13.08
N ALA A 80 1.92 -8.75 13.88
CA ALA A 80 1.07 -7.91 14.70
C ALA A 80 1.34 -8.13 16.19
N GLY A 81 1.57 -7.04 16.91
CA GLY A 81 1.62 -7.03 18.37
C GLY A 81 0.28 -6.59 18.94
N GLU A 82 0.27 -6.14 20.18
CA GLU A 82 -0.96 -5.71 20.85
C GLU A 82 -1.52 -4.42 20.26
N ASP A 83 -0.64 -3.46 19.95
CA ASP A 83 -1.04 -2.12 19.50
C ASP A 83 -0.23 -1.58 18.34
N VAL A 84 0.78 -2.34 17.87
CA VAL A 84 1.62 -1.97 16.72
C VAL A 84 1.79 -3.18 15.84
N ALA A 85 1.76 -2.96 14.53
CA ALA A 85 1.99 -4.02 13.56
C ALA A 85 2.81 -3.49 12.41
N PHE A 86 3.49 -4.37 11.72
CA PHE A 86 4.05 -4.06 10.42
C PHE A 86 3.75 -5.19 9.45
N ALA A 87 3.74 -4.82 8.18
CA ALA A 87 3.57 -5.80 7.12
C ALA A 87 4.47 -5.44 5.95
N TYR A 88 4.86 -6.43 5.17
CA TYR A 88 5.52 -6.17 3.90
C TYR A 88 4.92 -7.05 2.82
N ALA A 89 4.89 -6.53 1.61
CA ALA A 89 4.24 -7.18 0.50
C ALA A 89 5.00 -6.94 -0.79
N LEU A 90 4.84 -7.85 -1.72
CA LEU A 90 5.26 -7.69 -3.09
C LEU A 90 4.01 -7.64 -3.95
N LEU A 91 3.96 -6.69 -4.88
CA LEU A 91 2.80 -6.50 -5.74
C LEU A 91 3.21 -6.47 -7.21
N ARG A 92 2.31 -6.93 -8.05
CA ARG A 92 2.39 -6.69 -9.48
C ARG A 92 1.75 -5.33 -9.73
N CYS A 93 2.56 -4.35 -10.13
CA CYS A 93 2.09 -3.00 -10.37
C CYS A 93 2.68 -2.52 -11.69
N GLY A 94 1.83 -2.38 -12.71
CA GLY A 94 2.27 -1.96 -14.03
C GLY A 94 1.27 -2.37 -15.10
N MET A 95 1.52 -1.89 -16.32
CA MET A 95 0.76 -2.31 -17.50
C MET A 95 1.08 -3.75 -17.84
N GLU A 96 0.16 -4.44 -18.48
CA GLU A 96 0.34 -5.86 -18.83
C GLU A 96 1.63 -6.09 -19.62
N LYS A 97 1.94 -5.21 -20.56
CA LYS A 97 3.16 -5.35 -21.36
C LYS A 97 4.41 -5.23 -20.50
N GLU A 98 4.43 -4.25 -19.61
CA GLU A 98 5.55 -4.07 -18.69
C GLU A 98 5.76 -5.30 -17.81
N LEU A 99 4.67 -5.84 -17.30
CA LEU A 99 4.71 -7.03 -16.44
C LEU A 99 5.12 -8.28 -17.22
N ALA A 100 4.73 -8.38 -18.49
CA ALA A 100 5.14 -9.49 -19.34
C ALA A 100 6.63 -9.41 -19.71
N ASP A 101 7.13 -8.18 -19.98
CA ASP A 101 8.55 -7.98 -20.33
C ASP A 101 9.45 -8.15 -19.10
N ASN A 102 8.95 -7.86 -17.90
CA ASN A 102 9.72 -7.93 -16.65
C ASN A 102 8.91 -8.68 -15.59
N PRO A 103 8.73 -10.00 -15.74
CA PRO A 103 7.82 -10.76 -14.88
C PRO A 103 8.27 -10.83 -13.42
N ASP A 104 9.55 -10.57 -13.14
CA ASP A 104 10.09 -10.61 -11.78
C ASP A 104 10.11 -9.25 -11.11
N ASN A 105 9.75 -8.17 -11.83
CA ASN A 105 9.70 -6.86 -11.24
C ASN A 105 8.50 -6.75 -10.31
N ARG A 106 8.74 -6.21 -9.10
CA ARG A 106 7.70 -6.09 -8.07
C ARG A 106 7.75 -4.72 -7.44
N LEU A 107 6.58 -4.18 -7.16
CA LEU A 107 6.45 -3.07 -6.23
C LEU A 107 6.65 -3.64 -4.83
N ARG A 108 7.53 -3.01 -4.05
CA ARG A 108 7.78 -3.41 -2.67
C ARG A 108 7.04 -2.45 -1.76
N LEU A 109 6.19 -3.01 -0.90
CA LEU A 109 5.33 -2.25 0.00
C LEU A 109 5.66 -2.62 1.43
N THR A 110 5.88 -1.63 2.28
CA THR A 110 5.92 -1.82 3.73
C THR A 110 4.83 -0.97 4.35
N VAL A 111 4.10 -1.54 5.29
CA VAL A 111 2.98 -0.87 5.97
C VAL A 111 3.23 -0.92 7.46
N GLY A 112 3.20 0.24 8.11
CA GLY A 112 3.19 0.34 9.56
C GLY A 112 1.79 0.66 10.04
N LEU A 113 1.36 -0.01 11.11
CA LEU A 113 0.02 0.16 11.64
C LEU A 113 0.08 0.37 13.15
N ARG A 114 -0.91 1.08 13.67
CA ARG A 114 -1.10 1.29 15.10
C ARG A 114 -2.55 1.00 15.44
N LYS A 115 -2.77 0.38 16.61
CA LYS A 115 -4.12 0.15 17.09
C LYS A 115 -4.51 1.32 17.99
N GLU A 116 -5.60 2.00 17.64
CA GLU A 116 -6.11 3.14 18.39
C GLU A 116 -7.58 2.88 18.69
N GLU A 117 -7.93 2.90 19.96
CA GLU A 117 -9.29 2.66 20.43
C GLU A 117 -9.88 1.34 19.89
N GLY A 118 -9.04 0.28 19.92
CA GLY A 118 -9.46 -1.04 19.48
C GLY A 118 -9.47 -1.25 17.98
N ARG A 119 -8.99 -0.29 17.21
CA ARG A 119 -9.06 -0.29 15.76
C ARG A 119 -7.68 -0.12 15.13
N TRP A 120 -7.35 -0.95 14.15
CA TRP A 120 -6.09 -0.84 13.41
C TRP A 120 -6.17 0.29 12.40
N LEU A 121 -5.15 1.14 12.38
CA LEU A 121 -4.99 2.23 11.41
C LEU A 121 -3.62 2.15 10.77
N VAL A 122 -3.58 2.38 9.46
CA VAL A 122 -2.31 2.51 8.74
C VAL A 122 -1.70 3.87 9.07
N THR A 123 -0.48 3.86 9.58
CA THR A 123 0.24 5.09 9.97
C THR A 123 1.43 5.35 9.08
N HIS A 124 1.86 4.38 8.29
CA HIS A 124 3.01 4.53 7.40
C HIS A 124 2.92 3.55 6.23
N GLU A 125 3.30 4.04 5.06
CA GLU A 125 3.50 3.21 3.87
C GLU A 125 4.81 3.60 3.21
N HIS A 126 5.50 2.62 2.65
CA HIS A 126 6.70 2.85 1.86
C HIS A 126 6.60 1.99 0.60
N HIS A 127 6.63 2.64 -0.55
CA HIS A 127 6.54 2.03 -1.86
C HIS A 127 7.86 2.21 -2.61
N SER A 128 8.38 1.14 -3.19
CA SER A 128 9.62 1.24 -3.97
C SER A 128 9.66 0.19 -5.06
N PHE A 129 10.43 0.48 -6.08
CA PHE A 129 10.82 -0.51 -7.09
C PHE A 129 12.32 -0.74 -7.01
N PRO A 130 12.81 -1.92 -7.36
CA PRO A 130 14.25 -2.11 -7.48
C PRO A 130 14.79 -1.24 -8.62
N ASP A 131 16.00 -0.73 -8.43
CA ASP A 131 16.68 0.02 -9.51
C ASP A 131 17.25 -0.98 -10.50
N THR A 132 16.63 -1.08 -11.66
CA THR A 132 17.04 -2.03 -12.70
C THR A 132 18.02 -1.43 -13.70
N SER A 133 18.45 -0.19 -13.48
CA SER A 133 19.44 0.47 -14.34
C SER A 133 20.87 0.07 -14.04
N VAL A 134 21.10 -0.67 -12.95
CA VAL A 134 22.43 -1.13 -12.53
C VAL A 134 22.71 -2.55 -12.97
#